data_d9d5db694179d3f3174491169addff25
#
_entry.id   d9d5db694179d3f3174491169addff25
#
_cell.length_a   1.000
_cell.length_b   1.000
_cell.length_c   1.000
_cell.angle_alpha   90.00
_cell.angle_beta   90.00
_cell.angle_gamma   90.00
#
_symmetry.space_group_name_H-M   'P 1'
#
loop_
_entity.id
_entity.type
_entity.pdbx_description
1 polymer ?
#
loop_
_entity_poly.entity_id
_entity_poly.type
_entity_poly.pdbx_seq_one_letter_code
_entity_poly.pdbx_strand_id
1 'polypeptide(L)'
;MLNLNRREFIVRSAMCASVLSLGVPLFAYQNSNADVLNGIRDFINRVANPDGSFRPGIDPAYKGTSDTGLSGIAAPTYATILCETFGWTLPHRDKTVEFFLSCQRSDGAFYAPTGSMDQRGPLAKLYNTVQAIVSLRILGVEPRFDPISVIDYFFSGEEYKRLPLYTTSFFPLFFCARGEKMPASINSKMREYIIREQKDDGYLQDHVAATFHAAHYFRLVGEPTPKAEVMVARVLRDQKDDGSWQLKEPDWDVHACFDALFILRQLGDRHDPRLQQAYKKATEWLLRCRKPDGGFAHFPDMKNSDMDAVYFQTGALVQSGFLKPRPNLINEEILGWGHAMMPGKLYSCAED
;
A
#
# COMPACT_ATOMS: atom_id res chain seq x y z
N MET A 1 26.67 6.13 7.79
CA MET A 1 26.46 6.34 6.35
C MET A 1 26.92 5.09 5.63
N LEU A 2 26.02 4.16 5.38
CA LEU A 2 26.29 3.01 4.51
C LEU A 2 25.56 3.29 3.19
N ASN A 3 26.33 3.81 2.22
CA ASN A 3 25.91 3.87 0.82
C ASN A 3 25.85 2.42 0.31
N LEU A 4 24.69 1.80 0.40
CA LEU A 4 24.40 0.59 -0.36
C LEU A 4 24.29 1.00 -1.83
N ASN A 5 25.30 0.62 -2.59
CA ASN A 5 25.47 0.97 -4.00
C ASN A 5 24.41 0.23 -4.83
N ARG A 6 23.33 0.92 -5.18
CA ARG A 6 22.21 0.43 -6.02
C ARG A 6 22.67 -0.24 -7.34
N ARG A 7 23.90 0.04 -7.80
CA ARG A 7 24.47 -0.55 -9.03
C ARG A 7 24.77 -2.05 -8.91
N GLU A 8 25.08 -2.57 -7.73
CA GLU A 8 25.41 -4.00 -7.60
C GLU A 8 24.20 -4.92 -7.68
N PHE A 9 23.00 -4.43 -7.38
CA PHE A 9 21.76 -5.18 -7.52
C PHE A 9 21.34 -5.32 -8.99
N ILE A 10 21.55 -4.29 -9.80
CA ILE A 10 21.21 -4.27 -11.22
C ILE A 10 22.14 -5.17 -12.06
N VAL A 11 23.44 -5.25 -11.72
CA VAL A 11 24.42 -6.02 -12.50
C VAL A 11 24.25 -7.54 -12.32
N ARG A 12 23.69 -8.01 -11.23
CA ARG A 12 23.44 -9.46 -11.01
C ARG A 12 22.20 -10.00 -11.72
N SER A 13 21.29 -9.14 -12.16
CA SER A 13 20.07 -9.54 -12.89
C SER A 13 20.25 -9.56 -14.42
N ALA A 14 21.34 -9.02 -14.96
CA ALA A 14 21.54 -8.87 -16.40
C ALA A 14 22.36 -9.99 -17.07
N MET A 15 22.78 -11.01 -16.34
CA MET A 15 23.55 -12.14 -16.91
C MET A 15 22.80 -13.47 -16.85
N CYS A 16 21.67 -13.58 -17.51
CA CYS A 16 21.07 -14.87 -17.93
C CYS A 16 20.03 -14.65 -19.05
N ALA A 17 20.47 -14.22 -20.20
CA ALA A 17 19.65 -14.21 -21.39
C ALA A 17 20.38 -14.94 -22.52
N SER A 18 20.29 -16.26 -22.51
CA SER A 18 20.34 -17.08 -23.73
C SER A 18 20.23 -18.58 -23.36
N VAL A 19 19.01 -19.11 -23.27
CA VAL A 19 18.75 -20.56 -23.47
C VAL A 19 17.36 -20.71 -24.09
N LEU A 20 17.34 -21.06 -25.37
CA LEU A 20 16.40 -21.93 -26.11
C LEU A 20 14.94 -22.02 -25.61
N SER A 21 14.04 -21.51 -26.45
CA SER A 21 12.61 -21.75 -26.47
C SER A 21 12.28 -23.24 -26.59
N LEU A 22 12.16 -23.93 -25.50
CA LEU A 22 11.34 -25.14 -25.40
C LEU A 22 9.97 -24.69 -24.90
N GLY A 23 8.94 -24.90 -25.72
CA GLY A 23 7.57 -24.54 -25.45
C GLY A 23 7.09 -25.18 -24.14
N VAL A 24 7.15 -24.38 -23.06
CA VAL A 24 6.38 -24.65 -21.85
C VAL A 24 4.94 -24.35 -22.23
N PRO A 25 3.99 -25.29 -22.06
CA PRO A 25 2.59 -24.98 -22.27
C PRO A 25 2.25 -23.80 -21.35
N LEU A 26 1.87 -22.67 -21.93
CA LEU A 26 1.18 -21.61 -21.23
C LEU A 26 -0.10 -22.24 -20.69
N PHE A 27 -0.07 -22.68 -19.45
CA PHE A 27 -1.30 -22.93 -18.71
C PHE A 27 -2.05 -21.61 -18.72
N ALA A 28 -3.11 -21.55 -19.53
CA ALA A 28 -4.08 -20.47 -19.46
C ALA A 28 -4.69 -20.54 -18.07
N TYR A 29 -4.11 -19.82 -17.13
CA TYR A 29 -4.69 -19.59 -15.80
C TYR A 29 -6.08 -19.01 -16.07
N GLN A 30 -7.13 -19.71 -15.61
CA GLN A 30 -8.45 -19.13 -15.59
C GLN A 30 -8.41 -17.95 -14.62
N ASN A 31 -8.37 -16.74 -15.16
CA ASN A 31 -8.38 -15.49 -14.39
C ASN A 31 -9.83 -15.08 -14.09
N SER A 32 -10.68 -15.99 -13.63
CA SER A 32 -11.96 -15.59 -13.08
C SER A 32 -11.74 -14.88 -11.75
N ASN A 33 -12.62 -13.93 -11.41
CA ASN A 33 -12.53 -13.22 -10.13
C ASN A 33 -12.47 -14.19 -8.94
N ALA A 34 -13.22 -15.30 -9.02
CA ALA A 34 -13.24 -16.33 -7.99
C ALA A 34 -11.89 -17.04 -7.86
N ASP A 35 -11.24 -17.37 -8.98
CA ASP A 35 -9.92 -18.02 -8.95
C ASP A 35 -8.83 -17.12 -8.42
N VAL A 36 -8.90 -15.82 -8.75
CA VAL A 36 -7.97 -14.82 -8.22
C VAL A 36 -8.15 -14.69 -6.70
N LEU A 37 -9.38 -14.53 -6.22
CA LEU A 37 -9.69 -14.39 -4.80
C LEU A 37 -9.31 -15.65 -4.00
N ASN A 38 -9.60 -16.84 -4.53
CA ASN A 38 -9.20 -18.10 -3.89
C ASN A 38 -7.67 -18.22 -3.79
N GLY A 39 -6.95 -17.88 -4.87
CA GLY A 39 -5.49 -17.88 -4.87
C GLY A 39 -4.90 -16.95 -3.82
N ILE A 40 -5.40 -15.72 -3.71
CA ILE A 40 -4.96 -14.74 -2.69
C ILE A 40 -5.20 -15.29 -1.28
N ARG A 41 -6.40 -15.81 -1.01
CA ARG A 41 -6.73 -16.39 0.30
C ARG A 41 -5.83 -17.56 0.65
N ASP A 42 -5.59 -18.46 -0.29
CA ASP A 42 -4.71 -19.62 -0.08
C ASP A 42 -3.25 -19.20 0.14
N PHE A 43 -2.79 -18.16 -0.57
CA PHE A 43 -1.47 -17.59 -0.34
C PHE A 43 -1.36 -17.03 1.09
N ILE A 44 -2.32 -16.22 1.55
CA ILE A 44 -2.35 -15.68 2.91
C ILE A 44 -2.29 -16.80 3.96
N ASN A 45 -3.08 -17.86 3.79
CA ASN A 45 -3.06 -19.02 4.71
C ASN A 45 -1.69 -19.71 4.77
N ARG A 46 -0.99 -19.80 3.64
CA ARG A 46 0.32 -20.48 3.54
C ARG A 46 1.48 -19.67 4.10
N VAL A 47 1.37 -18.35 4.13
CA VAL A 47 2.42 -17.47 4.69
C VAL A 47 2.20 -17.12 6.17
N ALA A 48 1.04 -17.46 6.73
CA ALA A 48 0.73 -17.26 8.14
C ALA A 48 1.57 -18.18 9.04
N ASN A 49 2.14 -17.60 10.10
CA ASN A 49 2.88 -18.36 11.11
C ASN A 49 2.00 -18.58 12.37
N PRO A 50 2.22 -19.68 13.12
CA PRO A 50 1.45 -19.96 14.35
C PRO A 50 1.57 -18.91 15.45
N ASP A 51 2.63 -18.08 15.44
CA ASP A 51 2.83 -16.98 16.38
C ASP A 51 2.11 -15.67 15.99
N GLY A 52 1.34 -15.70 14.89
CA GLY A 52 0.57 -14.57 14.41
C GLY A 52 1.33 -13.60 13.50
N SER A 53 2.63 -13.82 13.30
CA SER A 53 3.39 -13.14 12.27
C SER A 53 3.10 -13.74 10.89
N PHE A 54 3.51 -13.03 9.82
CA PHE A 54 3.37 -13.51 8.45
C PHE A 54 4.71 -13.41 7.73
N ARG A 55 5.02 -14.42 6.93
CA ARG A 55 6.20 -14.38 6.05
C ARG A 55 5.92 -13.50 4.84
N PRO A 56 6.95 -12.86 4.26
CA PRO A 56 6.78 -12.11 3.02
C PRO A 56 6.40 -12.99 1.82
N GLY A 57 6.78 -14.25 1.81
CA GLY A 57 6.49 -15.20 0.75
C GLY A 57 6.42 -16.64 1.23
N ILE A 58 6.10 -17.57 0.31
CA ILE A 58 5.95 -18.98 0.65
C ILE A 58 7.29 -19.65 0.95
N ASP A 59 8.33 -19.29 0.20
CA ASP A 59 9.70 -19.77 0.49
C ASP A 59 10.20 -19.14 1.79
N PRO A 60 10.53 -19.93 2.83
CA PRO A 60 11.04 -19.40 4.10
C PRO A 60 12.37 -18.65 3.97
N ALA A 61 13.14 -18.88 2.92
CA ALA A 61 14.40 -18.17 2.65
C ALA A 61 14.17 -16.78 2.02
N TYR A 62 12.97 -16.52 1.47
CA TYR A 62 12.63 -15.24 0.88
C TYR A 62 12.47 -14.17 1.97
N LYS A 63 13.15 -13.04 1.80
CA LYS A 63 13.21 -11.96 2.80
C LYS A 63 12.27 -10.80 2.52
N GLY A 64 11.49 -10.90 1.46
CA GLY A 64 10.61 -9.82 1.01
C GLY A 64 11.33 -8.75 0.21
N THR A 65 10.52 -7.93 -0.41
CA THR A 65 10.93 -6.72 -1.13
C THR A 65 10.10 -5.55 -0.62
N SER A 66 10.52 -4.32 -0.90
CA SER A 66 9.78 -3.13 -0.48
C SER A 66 9.33 -3.20 0.99
N ASP A 67 8.05 -3.02 1.27
CA ASP A 67 7.53 -2.91 2.64
C ASP A 67 7.74 -4.16 3.48
N THR A 68 7.52 -5.34 2.91
CA THR A 68 7.71 -6.61 3.65
C THR A 68 9.19 -6.90 3.95
N GLY A 69 10.09 -6.40 3.12
CA GLY A 69 11.54 -6.44 3.36
C GLY A 69 12.00 -5.37 4.36
N LEU A 70 11.28 -4.25 4.44
CA LEU A 70 11.59 -3.13 5.34
C LEU A 70 11.08 -3.36 6.76
N SER A 71 9.87 -3.94 6.91
CA SER A 71 9.20 -4.07 8.21
C SER A 71 8.46 -5.39 8.35
N GLY A 72 8.75 -6.13 9.42
CA GLY A 72 8.03 -7.34 9.79
C GLY A 72 6.56 -7.10 10.24
N ILE A 73 6.14 -5.84 10.39
CA ILE A 73 4.74 -5.45 10.65
C ILE A 73 3.94 -5.40 9.35
N ALA A 74 4.57 -5.19 8.19
CA ALA A 74 3.85 -5.00 6.93
C ALA A 74 3.03 -6.22 6.51
N ALA A 75 3.61 -7.41 6.48
CA ALA A 75 2.92 -8.61 6.01
C ALA A 75 1.66 -8.96 6.85
N PRO A 76 1.67 -9.00 8.20
CA PRO A 76 0.46 -9.20 9.00
C PRO A 76 -0.56 -8.07 8.85
N THR A 77 -0.14 -6.82 8.65
CA THR A 77 -1.05 -5.71 8.34
C THR A 77 -1.79 -5.95 7.04
N TYR A 78 -1.08 -6.29 5.98
CA TYR A 78 -1.66 -6.55 4.67
C TYR A 78 -2.61 -7.75 4.67
N ALA A 79 -2.24 -8.83 5.38
CA ALA A 79 -3.13 -9.98 5.58
C ALA A 79 -4.42 -9.58 6.32
N THR A 80 -4.30 -8.79 7.38
CA THR A 80 -5.45 -8.30 8.17
C THR A 80 -6.40 -7.48 7.29
N ILE A 81 -5.89 -6.53 6.52
CA ILE A 81 -6.69 -5.66 5.67
C ILE A 81 -7.36 -6.46 4.54
N LEU A 82 -6.64 -7.37 3.89
CA LEU A 82 -7.22 -8.20 2.82
C LEU A 82 -8.31 -9.14 3.36
N CYS A 83 -8.09 -9.77 4.51
CA CYS A 83 -9.10 -10.62 5.14
C CYS A 83 -10.36 -9.83 5.48
N GLU A 84 -10.22 -8.64 6.06
CA GLU A 84 -11.35 -7.76 6.35
C GLU A 84 -12.06 -7.30 5.08
N THR A 85 -11.31 -6.92 4.05
CA THR A 85 -11.84 -6.46 2.76
C THR A 85 -12.75 -7.48 2.10
N PHE A 86 -12.37 -8.73 2.11
CA PHE A 86 -13.12 -9.79 1.44
C PHE A 86 -13.97 -10.65 2.37
N GLY A 87 -13.98 -10.35 3.66
CA GLY A 87 -14.74 -11.10 4.67
C GLY A 87 -14.18 -12.48 4.96
N TRP A 88 -12.86 -12.64 4.84
CA TRP A 88 -12.19 -13.90 5.17
C TRP A 88 -11.78 -13.95 6.64
N THR A 89 -11.70 -15.17 7.15
CA THR A 89 -11.13 -15.41 8.50
C THR A 89 -9.62 -15.20 8.43
N LEU A 90 -9.10 -14.31 9.29
CA LEU A 90 -7.64 -14.13 9.43
C LEU A 90 -7.03 -15.35 10.13
N PRO A 91 -6.03 -16.03 9.53
CA PRO A 91 -5.32 -17.12 10.19
C PRO A 91 -4.70 -16.66 11.51
N HIS A 92 -4.81 -17.49 12.53
CA HIS A 92 -4.22 -17.23 13.86
C HIS A 92 -4.56 -15.84 14.44
N ARG A 93 -5.79 -15.37 14.23
CA ARG A 93 -6.24 -14.00 14.57
C ARG A 93 -5.80 -13.52 15.96
N ASP A 94 -6.01 -14.33 17.01
CA ASP A 94 -5.67 -13.92 18.37
C ASP A 94 -4.15 -13.81 18.58
N LYS A 95 -3.38 -14.67 17.92
CA LYS A 95 -1.91 -14.57 17.89
C LYS A 95 -1.42 -13.37 17.10
N THR A 96 -2.13 -13.00 16.04
CA THR A 96 -1.82 -11.77 15.29
C THR A 96 -2.07 -10.51 16.12
N VAL A 97 -3.12 -10.51 16.95
CA VAL A 97 -3.34 -9.45 17.95
C VAL A 97 -2.17 -9.40 18.95
N GLU A 98 -1.79 -10.55 19.53
CA GLU A 98 -0.65 -10.64 20.46
C GLU A 98 0.65 -10.15 19.80
N PHE A 99 0.88 -10.52 18.54
CA PHE A 99 2.03 -10.07 17.76
C PHE A 99 2.06 -8.54 17.66
N PHE A 100 0.98 -7.88 17.20
CA PHE A 100 0.94 -6.41 17.12
C PHE A 100 1.17 -5.77 18.49
N LEU A 101 0.48 -6.24 19.53
CA LEU A 101 0.63 -5.70 20.89
C LEU A 101 2.06 -5.89 21.43
N SER A 102 2.76 -6.95 21.04
CA SER A 102 4.16 -7.18 21.44
C SER A 102 5.14 -6.20 20.78
N CYS A 103 4.77 -5.66 19.63
CA CYS A 103 5.56 -4.65 18.92
C CYS A 103 5.47 -3.25 19.54
N GLN A 104 4.52 -3.01 20.46
CA GLN A 104 4.32 -1.70 21.08
C GLN A 104 5.23 -1.52 22.28
N ARG A 105 5.82 -0.35 22.41
CA ARG A 105 6.62 0.08 23.57
C ARG A 105 5.87 1.10 24.44
N SER A 106 6.39 1.35 25.63
CA SER A 106 5.79 2.26 26.62
C SER A 106 5.69 3.72 26.15
N ASP A 107 6.44 4.12 25.12
CA ASP A 107 6.30 5.42 24.47
C ASP A 107 5.12 5.49 23.48
N GLY A 108 4.33 4.43 23.37
CA GLY A 108 3.19 4.31 22.47
C GLY A 108 3.53 3.91 21.03
N ALA A 109 4.79 4.04 20.60
CA ALA A 109 5.20 3.70 19.25
C ALA A 109 5.32 2.18 19.04
N PHE A 110 5.17 1.76 17.78
CA PHE A 110 5.35 0.37 17.38
C PHE A 110 6.66 0.18 16.63
N TYR A 111 7.32 -0.94 16.88
CA TYR A 111 8.62 -1.27 16.31
C TYR A 111 8.58 -2.68 15.75
N ALA A 112 8.98 -2.82 14.49
CA ALA A 112 9.02 -4.12 13.85
C ALA A 112 10.13 -5.00 14.46
N PRO A 113 9.83 -6.28 14.76
CA PRO A 113 10.84 -7.19 15.30
C PRO A 113 11.86 -7.63 14.25
N THR A 114 11.51 -7.54 12.97
CA THR A 114 12.33 -7.91 11.80
C THR A 114 12.20 -6.86 10.71
N GLY A 115 13.06 -6.93 9.71
CA GLY A 115 13.11 -6.02 8.57
C GLY A 115 14.38 -5.19 8.53
N SER A 116 14.62 -4.53 7.40
CA SER A 116 15.85 -3.76 7.14
C SER A 116 15.74 -2.27 7.49
N MET A 117 14.54 -1.78 7.82
CA MET A 117 14.31 -0.39 8.19
C MET A 117 14.99 -0.07 9.52
N ASP A 118 15.69 1.07 9.60
CA ASP A 118 16.23 1.53 10.89
C ASP A 118 15.09 1.88 11.86
N GLN A 119 14.88 0.99 12.83
CA GLN A 119 13.83 1.12 13.84
C GLN A 119 13.96 2.35 14.75
N ARG A 120 15.13 3.03 14.78
CA ARG A 120 15.34 4.28 15.51
C ARG A 120 14.94 5.52 14.68
N GLY A 121 14.79 5.33 13.38
CA GLY A 121 14.47 6.42 12.45
C GLY A 121 13.02 6.88 12.56
N PRO A 122 12.76 8.17 12.28
CA PRO A 122 11.42 8.73 12.33
C PRO A 122 10.44 8.05 11.34
N LEU A 123 10.93 7.64 10.17
CA LEU A 123 10.12 6.93 9.19
C LEU A 123 9.58 5.61 9.76
N ALA A 124 10.45 4.80 10.38
CA ALA A 124 10.03 3.54 11.00
C ALA A 124 8.99 3.77 12.11
N LYS A 125 9.23 4.79 12.94
CA LYS A 125 8.32 5.16 14.02
C LYS A 125 6.91 5.48 13.51
N LEU A 126 6.78 6.30 12.47
CA LEU A 126 5.49 6.64 11.87
C LEU A 126 4.87 5.42 11.16
N TYR A 127 5.62 4.82 10.25
CA TYR A 127 5.16 3.73 9.39
C TYR A 127 4.64 2.54 10.22
N ASN A 128 5.47 2.01 11.13
CA ASN A 128 5.08 0.86 11.93
C ASN A 128 3.90 1.16 12.87
N THR A 129 3.84 2.38 13.43
CA THR A 129 2.76 2.76 14.32
C THR A 129 1.44 2.83 13.58
N VAL A 130 1.39 3.49 12.42
CA VAL A 130 0.15 3.60 11.63
C VAL A 130 -0.32 2.23 11.14
N GLN A 131 0.58 1.39 10.65
CA GLN A 131 0.27 0.02 10.24
C GLN A 131 -0.36 -0.80 11.38
N ALA A 132 0.27 -0.75 12.56
CA ALA A 132 -0.20 -1.53 13.71
C ALA A 132 -1.54 -1.04 14.24
N ILE A 133 -1.74 0.28 14.42
CA ILE A 133 -3.01 0.80 14.96
C ILE A 133 -4.19 0.56 14.02
N VAL A 134 -3.96 0.66 12.69
CA VAL A 134 -4.98 0.29 11.70
C VAL A 134 -5.34 -1.17 11.81
N SER A 135 -4.34 -2.05 11.92
CA SER A 135 -4.58 -3.48 12.05
C SER A 135 -5.33 -3.80 13.35
N LEU A 136 -4.91 -3.22 14.47
CA LEU A 136 -5.60 -3.38 15.77
C LEU A 136 -7.03 -2.86 15.73
N ARG A 137 -7.27 -1.71 15.07
CA ARG A 137 -8.61 -1.17 14.87
C ARG A 137 -9.51 -2.13 14.09
N ILE A 138 -9.02 -2.71 13.00
CA ILE A 138 -9.74 -3.73 12.23
C ILE A 138 -10.04 -4.95 13.09
N LEU A 139 -9.10 -5.36 13.92
CA LEU A 139 -9.23 -6.49 14.83
C LEU A 139 -10.09 -6.19 16.07
N GLY A 140 -10.54 -4.94 16.26
CA GLY A 140 -11.37 -4.53 17.39
C GLY A 140 -10.63 -4.48 18.73
N VAL A 141 -9.33 -4.19 18.71
CA VAL A 141 -8.46 -4.17 19.89
C VAL A 141 -7.75 -2.83 20.00
N GLU A 142 -7.73 -2.25 21.20
CA GLU A 142 -7.01 -1.00 21.46
C GLU A 142 -5.52 -1.25 21.72
N PRO A 143 -4.63 -0.31 21.36
CA PRO A 143 -3.24 -0.32 21.76
C PRO A 143 -3.07 -0.34 23.28
N ARG A 144 -1.97 -0.92 23.80
CA ARG A 144 -1.67 -0.93 25.24
C ARG A 144 -1.31 0.45 25.79
N PHE A 145 -0.64 1.26 24.98
CA PHE A 145 -0.19 2.61 25.32
C PHE A 145 -0.70 3.58 24.25
N ASP A 146 -1.03 4.80 24.64
CA ASP A 146 -1.49 5.82 23.69
C ASP A 146 -0.37 6.20 22.71
N PRO A 147 -0.56 6.00 21.39
CA PRO A 147 0.45 6.31 20.39
C PRO A 147 0.53 7.80 20.02
N ILE A 148 -0.23 8.70 20.66
CA ILE A 148 -0.29 10.13 20.29
C ILE A 148 1.08 10.82 20.35
N SER A 149 1.97 10.38 21.23
CA SER A 149 3.34 10.88 21.35
C SER A 149 4.14 10.79 20.03
N VAL A 150 3.75 9.86 19.15
CA VAL A 150 4.35 9.73 17.81
C VAL A 150 4.03 10.96 16.97
N ILE A 151 2.78 11.43 17.02
CA ILE A 151 2.35 12.63 16.29
C ILE A 151 2.99 13.88 16.91
N ASP A 152 2.99 13.99 18.23
CA ASP A 152 3.62 15.11 18.93
C ASP A 152 5.09 15.27 18.55
N TYR A 153 5.82 14.18 18.43
CA TYR A 153 7.20 14.20 17.96
C TYR A 153 7.35 14.88 16.59
N PHE A 154 6.47 14.58 15.64
CA PHE A 154 6.58 15.14 14.29
C PHE A 154 6.19 16.62 14.22
N PHE A 155 5.27 17.08 15.05
CA PHE A 155 4.72 18.44 14.93
C PHE A 155 5.27 19.44 15.94
N SER A 156 5.92 19.01 17.03
CA SER A 156 6.60 19.88 17.97
C SER A 156 7.87 20.51 17.39
N GLY A 157 8.64 19.74 16.59
CA GLY A 157 9.91 20.17 16.00
C GLY A 157 9.91 20.26 14.47
N GLU A 158 8.73 20.24 13.83
CA GLU A 158 8.58 20.21 12.37
C GLU A 158 9.28 19.02 11.67
N GLU A 159 9.50 17.93 12.39
CA GLU A 159 10.17 16.72 11.89
C GLU A 159 9.40 16.08 10.70
N TYR A 160 8.09 16.36 10.57
CA TYR A 160 7.29 15.91 9.42
C TYR A 160 7.85 16.41 8.07
N LYS A 161 8.53 17.56 8.04
CA LYS A 161 9.15 18.11 6.82
C LYS A 161 10.38 17.33 6.36
N ARG A 162 10.95 16.50 7.23
CA ARG A 162 12.09 15.61 6.93
C ARG A 162 11.67 14.25 6.40
N LEU A 163 10.38 13.94 6.50
CA LEU A 163 9.83 12.71 5.96
C LEU A 163 9.63 12.83 4.44
N PRO A 164 9.74 11.71 3.71
CA PRO A 164 9.35 11.68 2.30
C PRO A 164 7.87 12.01 2.13
N LEU A 165 7.50 12.71 1.04
CA LEU A 165 6.11 13.09 0.76
C LEU A 165 5.17 11.89 0.57
N TYR A 166 5.68 10.71 0.27
CA TYR A 166 4.89 9.48 0.25
C TYR A 166 4.43 8.99 1.63
N THR A 167 4.64 9.77 2.69
CA THR A 167 4.13 9.48 4.04
C THR A 167 3.00 10.42 4.46
N THR A 168 2.64 11.40 3.65
CA THR A 168 1.74 12.48 4.06
C THR A 168 0.36 12.00 4.49
N SER A 169 -0.19 10.97 3.87
CA SER A 169 -1.49 10.40 4.25
C SER A 169 -1.46 9.59 5.55
N PHE A 170 -0.29 9.22 6.06
CA PHE A 170 -0.20 8.48 7.32
C PHE A 170 -0.67 9.32 8.52
N PHE A 171 -0.51 10.64 8.46
CA PHE A 171 -0.97 11.51 9.55
C PHE A 171 -2.49 11.51 9.72
N PRO A 172 -3.32 11.85 8.72
CA PRO A 172 -4.76 11.75 8.89
C PRO A 172 -5.21 10.31 9.13
N LEU A 173 -4.55 9.32 8.53
CA LEU A 173 -4.86 7.92 8.75
C LEU A 173 -4.64 7.50 10.21
N PHE A 174 -3.60 8.01 10.87
CA PHE A 174 -3.38 7.79 12.30
C PHE A 174 -4.62 8.19 13.12
N PHE A 175 -5.16 9.38 12.88
CA PHE A 175 -6.34 9.87 13.59
C PHE A 175 -7.59 9.07 13.21
N CYS A 176 -7.80 8.77 11.93
CA CYS A 176 -8.91 7.93 11.48
C CYS A 176 -8.90 6.55 12.15
N ALA A 177 -7.73 5.90 12.24
CA ALA A 177 -7.60 4.61 12.91
C ALA A 177 -7.96 4.66 14.40
N ARG A 178 -7.84 5.82 15.03
CA ARG A 178 -8.26 6.08 16.42
C ARG A 178 -9.75 6.49 16.54
N GLY A 179 -10.45 6.70 15.43
CA GLY A 179 -11.80 7.25 15.42
C GLY A 179 -11.83 8.75 15.75
N GLU A 180 -10.76 9.45 15.51
CA GLU A 180 -10.55 10.87 15.82
C GLU A 180 -10.40 11.70 14.54
N LYS A 181 -10.79 12.98 14.61
CA LYS A 181 -10.46 13.95 13.56
C LYS A 181 -9.03 14.46 13.76
N MET A 182 -8.32 14.63 12.66
CA MET A 182 -7.01 15.28 12.70
C MET A 182 -7.15 16.72 13.20
N PRO A 183 -6.39 17.17 14.21
CA PRO A 183 -6.47 18.53 14.73
C PRO A 183 -6.24 19.58 13.66
N ALA A 184 -7.06 20.64 13.66
CA ALA A 184 -7.02 21.69 12.64
C ALA A 184 -5.62 22.34 12.51
N SER A 185 -4.88 22.50 13.62
CA SER A 185 -3.52 23.03 13.62
C SER A 185 -2.50 22.13 12.89
N ILE A 186 -2.68 20.80 12.99
CA ILE A 186 -1.86 19.81 12.28
C ILE A 186 -2.27 19.79 10.81
N ASN A 187 -3.58 19.76 10.54
CA ASN A 187 -4.11 19.77 9.18
C ASN A 187 -3.61 21.00 8.40
N SER A 188 -3.69 22.19 8.97
CA SER A 188 -3.21 23.43 8.31
C SER A 188 -1.74 23.32 7.90
N LYS A 189 -0.86 22.90 8.81
CA LYS A 189 0.58 22.72 8.53
C LYS A 189 0.85 21.74 7.42
N MET A 190 0.21 20.57 7.46
CA MET A 190 0.40 19.52 6.44
C MET A 190 -0.16 19.95 5.08
N ARG A 191 -1.34 20.56 5.06
CA ARG A 191 -1.97 21.06 3.85
C ARG A 191 -1.08 22.10 3.16
N GLU A 192 -0.56 23.09 3.91
CA GLU A 192 0.37 24.09 3.38
C GLU A 192 1.64 23.46 2.83
N TYR A 193 2.18 22.46 3.54
CA TYR A 193 3.35 21.72 3.09
C TYR A 193 3.10 20.99 1.78
N ILE A 194 2.02 20.21 1.66
CA ILE A 194 1.67 19.48 0.45
C ILE A 194 1.44 20.43 -0.74
N ILE A 195 0.67 21.51 -0.55
CA ILE A 195 0.34 22.47 -1.62
C ILE A 195 1.61 23.18 -2.12
N ARG A 196 2.53 23.54 -1.22
CA ARG A 196 3.81 24.17 -1.60
C ARG A 196 4.68 23.26 -2.45
N GLU A 197 4.69 21.96 -2.16
CA GLU A 197 5.50 20.97 -2.87
C GLU A 197 4.85 20.49 -4.19
N GLN A 198 3.58 20.82 -4.42
CA GLN A 198 2.83 20.39 -5.59
C GLN A 198 3.19 21.24 -6.82
N LYS A 199 3.62 20.58 -7.91
CA LYS A 199 3.96 21.19 -9.19
C LYS A 199 2.72 21.63 -9.99
N ASP A 200 2.94 22.35 -11.09
CA ASP A 200 1.86 22.86 -11.93
C ASP A 200 1.05 21.76 -12.62
N ASP A 201 1.66 20.62 -12.91
CA ASP A 201 1.00 19.43 -13.45
C ASP A 201 0.32 18.55 -12.39
N GLY A 202 0.24 19.03 -11.16
CA GLY A 202 -0.41 18.35 -10.05
C GLY A 202 0.44 17.34 -9.30
N TYR A 203 1.62 16.95 -9.82
CA TYR A 203 2.48 15.96 -9.18
C TYR A 203 3.31 16.53 -8.03
N LEU A 204 3.64 15.66 -7.09
CA LEU A 204 4.63 15.91 -6.05
C LEU A 204 5.92 15.15 -6.40
N GLN A 205 7.05 15.85 -6.44
CA GLN A 205 8.40 15.30 -6.70
C GLN A 205 8.53 14.48 -8.01
N ASP A 206 7.66 14.70 -9.00
CA ASP A 206 7.53 13.84 -10.19
C ASP A 206 7.29 12.36 -9.88
N HIS A 207 6.65 12.09 -8.74
CA HIS A 207 6.55 10.77 -8.16
C HIS A 207 5.09 10.38 -7.95
N VAL A 208 4.64 9.31 -8.61
CA VAL A 208 3.22 8.90 -8.53
C VAL A 208 2.82 8.51 -7.11
N ALA A 209 3.69 7.85 -6.34
CA ALA A 209 3.38 7.49 -4.96
C ALA A 209 3.26 8.73 -4.05
N ALA A 210 4.17 9.71 -4.16
CA ALA A 210 4.02 10.97 -3.41
C ALA A 210 2.73 11.70 -3.77
N THR A 211 2.34 11.66 -5.05
CA THR A 211 1.10 12.25 -5.56
C THR A 211 -0.13 11.51 -5.05
N PHE A 212 -0.09 10.17 -5.04
CA PHE A 212 -1.13 9.35 -4.43
C PHE A 212 -1.33 9.68 -2.96
N HIS A 213 -0.26 9.74 -2.17
CA HIS A 213 -0.36 10.05 -0.74
C HIS A 213 -0.93 11.45 -0.49
N ALA A 214 -0.66 12.42 -1.36
CA ALA A 214 -1.31 13.73 -1.28
C ALA A 214 -2.82 13.65 -1.61
N ALA A 215 -3.21 12.96 -2.68
CA ALA A 215 -4.62 12.78 -3.01
C ALA A 215 -5.38 12.04 -1.88
N HIS A 216 -4.75 11.01 -1.32
CA HIS A 216 -5.30 10.25 -0.20
C HIS A 216 -5.39 11.11 1.09
N TYR A 217 -4.38 11.95 1.35
CA TYR A 217 -4.43 12.92 2.45
C TYR A 217 -5.70 13.79 2.37
N PHE A 218 -5.92 14.47 1.23
CA PHE A 218 -7.09 15.32 1.04
C PHE A 218 -8.40 14.54 1.16
N ARG A 219 -8.42 13.31 0.69
CA ARG A 219 -9.59 12.44 0.86
C ARG A 219 -9.89 12.15 2.33
N LEU A 220 -8.86 11.81 3.12
CA LEU A 220 -9.01 11.46 4.54
C LEU A 220 -9.43 12.65 5.41
N VAL A 221 -9.00 13.87 5.07
CA VAL A 221 -9.43 15.08 5.79
C VAL A 221 -10.73 15.69 5.25
N GLY A 222 -11.33 15.10 4.21
CA GLY A 222 -12.59 15.57 3.64
C GLY A 222 -12.46 16.86 2.82
N GLU A 223 -11.28 17.17 2.30
CA GLU A 223 -11.03 18.37 1.50
C GLU A 223 -10.83 18.05 0.02
N PRO A 224 -11.17 18.96 -0.91
CA PRO A 224 -10.88 18.81 -2.33
C PRO A 224 -9.38 18.71 -2.59
N THR A 225 -8.96 17.75 -3.41
CA THR A 225 -7.56 17.63 -3.84
C THR A 225 -7.20 18.78 -4.79
N PRO A 226 -6.17 19.59 -4.47
CA PRO A 226 -5.73 20.66 -5.36
C PRO A 226 -5.21 20.11 -6.70
N LYS A 227 -5.46 20.86 -7.78
CA LYS A 227 -5.00 20.52 -9.14
C LYS A 227 -5.42 19.11 -9.61
N ALA A 228 -6.58 18.60 -9.17
CA ALA A 228 -7.06 17.24 -9.44
C ALA A 228 -7.12 16.94 -10.96
N GLU A 229 -7.66 17.85 -11.76
CA GLU A 229 -7.83 17.63 -13.21
C GLU A 229 -6.50 17.45 -13.94
N VAL A 230 -5.51 18.31 -13.66
CA VAL A 230 -4.19 18.20 -14.30
C VAL A 230 -3.41 16.98 -13.78
N MET A 231 -3.63 16.62 -12.52
CA MET A 231 -3.09 15.38 -11.93
C MET A 231 -3.62 14.14 -12.67
N VAL A 232 -4.92 14.04 -12.87
CA VAL A 232 -5.57 12.95 -13.63
C VAL A 232 -5.05 12.91 -15.06
N ALA A 233 -4.96 14.07 -15.73
CA ALA A 233 -4.45 14.15 -17.10
C ALA A 233 -3.00 13.65 -17.19
N ARG A 234 -2.17 13.98 -16.20
CA ARG A 234 -0.79 13.49 -16.10
C ARG A 234 -0.73 11.98 -15.90
N VAL A 235 -1.49 11.44 -14.95
CA VAL A 235 -1.53 9.99 -14.68
C VAL A 235 -1.96 9.21 -15.92
N LEU A 236 -2.99 9.67 -16.65
CA LEU A 236 -3.42 9.04 -17.90
C LEU A 236 -2.33 9.04 -18.98
N ARG A 237 -1.64 10.17 -19.13
CA ARG A 237 -0.55 10.30 -20.11
C ARG A 237 0.64 9.40 -19.79
N ASP A 238 0.94 9.21 -18.50
CA ASP A 238 2.13 8.48 -18.06
C ASP A 238 1.92 6.95 -18.06
N GLN A 239 0.69 6.45 -18.39
CA GLN A 239 0.44 5.02 -18.55
C GLN A 239 1.24 4.47 -19.75
N LYS A 240 1.97 3.39 -19.53
CA LYS A 240 2.73 2.70 -20.59
C LYS A 240 1.80 1.88 -21.50
N ASP A 241 2.32 1.52 -22.65
CA ASP A 241 1.59 0.73 -23.65
C ASP A 241 1.17 -0.64 -23.12
N ASP A 242 1.98 -1.24 -22.23
CA ASP A 242 1.69 -2.53 -21.58
C ASP A 242 0.64 -2.44 -20.47
N GLY A 243 0.17 -1.24 -20.13
CA GLY A 243 -0.83 -0.95 -19.13
C GLY A 243 -0.28 -0.59 -17.75
N SER A 244 1.04 -0.65 -17.55
CA SER A 244 1.67 -0.31 -16.28
C SER A 244 1.92 1.19 -16.12
N TRP A 245 2.22 1.58 -14.88
CA TRP A 245 2.90 2.82 -14.54
C TRP A 245 4.25 2.50 -13.91
N GLN A 246 5.17 3.43 -14.02
CA GLN A 246 6.45 3.36 -13.32
C GLN A 246 6.74 4.71 -12.70
N LEU A 247 7.57 4.73 -11.67
CA LEU A 247 8.20 5.95 -11.24
C LEU A 247 9.11 6.50 -12.34
N LYS A 248 9.50 7.76 -12.14
CA LYS A 248 10.52 8.40 -12.95
C LYS A 248 11.76 7.53 -13.03
N GLU A 249 12.21 7.26 -14.25
CA GLU A 249 13.50 6.59 -14.43
C GLU A 249 14.64 7.43 -13.80
N PRO A 250 15.61 6.82 -13.15
CA PRO A 250 15.81 5.37 -12.98
C PRO A 250 15.17 4.77 -11.72
N ASP A 251 14.27 5.46 -11.06
CA ASP A 251 13.68 5.02 -9.81
C ASP A 251 12.68 3.90 -10.04
N TRP A 252 12.67 2.96 -9.09
CA TRP A 252 11.87 1.76 -9.13
C TRP A 252 10.73 1.88 -8.10
N ASP A 253 9.48 1.87 -8.59
CA ASP A 253 8.31 1.85 -7.75
C ASP A 253 7.48 0.59 -8.03
N VAL A 254 7.42 -0.26 -7.04
CA VAL A 254 6.67 -1.50 -7.12
C VAL A 254 5.15 -1.30 -6.98
N HIS A 255 4.72 -0.12 -6.53
CA HIS A 255 3.31 0.20 -6.23
C HIS A 255 2.67 1.14 -7.25
N ALA A 256 3.42 1.61 -8.23
CA ALA A 256 3.00 2.66 -9.18
C ALA A 256 1.63 2.40 -9.84
N CYS A 257 1.30 1.14 -10.14
CA CYS A 257 -0.01 0.81 -10.71
C CYS A 257 -1.15 1.03 -9.71
N PHE A 258 -0.96 0.68 -8.44
CA PHE A 258 -1.95 0.94 -7.40
C PHE A 258 -2.15 2.43 -7.20
N ASP A 259 -1.06 3.19 -7.06
CA ASP A 259 -1.08 4.62 -6.81
C ASP A 259 -1.78 5.39 -7.94
N ALA A 260 -1.44 5.05 -9.18
CA ALA A 260 -2.07 5.63 -10.36
C ALA A 260 -3.57 5.31 -10.43
N LEU A 261 -3.95 4.06 -10.24
CA LEU A 261 -5.35 3.64 -10.27
C LEU A 261 -6.17 4.28 -9.15
N PHE A 262 -5.58 4.46 -7.97
CA PHE A 262 -6.22 5.18 -6.87
C PHE A 262 -6.52 6.64 -7.28
N ILE A 263 -5.52 7.36 -7.81
CA ILE A 263 -5.70 8.74 -8.26
C ILE A 263 -6.82 8.82 -9.31
N LEU A 264 -6.78 7.97 -10.32
CA LEU A 264 -7.79 7.94 -11.38
C LEU A 264 -9.18 7.62 -10.84
N ARG A 265 -9.28 6.68 -9.89
CA ARG A 265 -10.57 6.28 -9.29
C ARG A 265 -11.17 7.37 -8.41
N GLN A 266 -10.34 8.08 -7.65
CA GLN A 266 -10.78 9.11 -6.71
C GLN A 266 -11.08 10.45 -7.36
N LEU A 267 -10.30 10.83 -8.38
CA LEU A 267 -10.30 12.18 -8.93
C LEU A 267 -10.82 12.23 -10.36
N GLY A 268 -10.85 11.11 -11.08
CA GLY A 268 -11.23 11.07 -12.49
C GLY A 268 -12.75 11.03 -12.70
N ASP A 269 -13.19 11.55 -13.85
CA ASP A 269 -14.58 11.40 -14.29
C ASP A 269 -14.84 9.94 -14.71
N ARG A 270 -15.77 9.27 -14.04
CA ARG A 270 -16.13 7.87 -14.33
C ARG A 270 -16.66 7.65 -15.75
N HIS A 271 -17.15 8.70 -16.39
CA HIS A 271 -17.69 8.64 -17.75
C HIS A 271 -16.60 8.90 -18.81
N ASP A 272 -15.37 9.27 -18.41
CA ASP A 272 -14.28 9.45 -19.35
C ASP A 272 -13.84 8.10 -19.94
N PRO A 273 -13.97 7.87 -21.26
CA PRO A 273 -13.60 6.62 -21.88
C PRO A 273 -12.09 6.31 -21.76
N ARG A 274 -11.25 7.34 -21.56
CA ARG A 274 -9.80 7.16 -21.36
C ARG A 274 -9.52 6.46 -20.03
N LEU A 275 -10.30 6.76 -18.98
CA LEU A 275 -10.20 6.05 -17.71
C LEU A 275 -10.56 4.57 -17.84
N GLN A 276 -11.66 4.26 -18.55
CA GLN A 276 -12.08 2.88 -18.78
C GLN A 276 -11.01 2.09 -19.55
N GLN A 277 -10.40 2.72 -20.54
CA GLN A 277 -9.29 2.12 -21.28
C GLN A 277 -8.05 1.89 -20.39
N ALA A 278 -7.73 2.87 -19.52
CA ALA A 278 -6.62 2.76 -18.59
C ALA A 278 -6.83 1.63 -17.58
N TYR A 279 -8.03 1.50 -17.01
CA TYR A 279 -8.40 0.41 -16.09
C TYR A 279 -8.28 -0.95 -16.77
N LYS A 280 -8.77 -1.10 -18.00
CA LYS A 280 -8.67 -2.34 -18.76
C LYS A 280 -7.22 -2.76 -18.96
N LYS A 281 -6.39 -1.88 -19.50
CA LYS A 281 -4.95 -2.16 -19.73
C LYS A 281 -4.23 -2.51 -18.43
N ALA A 282 -4.49 -1.76 -17.35
CA ALA A 282 -3.89 -2.03 -16.05
C ALA A 282 -4.31 -3.40 -15.51
N THR A 283 -5.59 -3.75 -15.61
CA THR A 283 -6.08 -5.07 -15.18
C THR A 283 -5.37 -6.20 -15.90
N GLU A 284 -5.20 -6.10 -17.23
CA GLU A 284 -4.47 -7.07 -18.03
C GLU A 284 -3.02 -7.23 -17.58
N TRP A 285 -2.36 -6.11 -17.26
CA TRP A 285 -0.99 -6.12 -16.74
C TRP A 285 -0.91 -6.74 -15.36
N LEU A 286 -1.79 -6.36 -14.44
CA LEU A 286 -1.86 -6.87 -13.06
C LEU A 286 -2.07 -8.39 -13.03
N LEU A 287 -2.95 -8.92 -13.89
CA LEU A 287 -3.20 -10.35 -13.97
C LEU A 287 -1.98 -11.14 -14.48
N ARG A 288 -1.08 -10.53 -15.25
CA ARG A 288 0.21 -11.14 -15.62
C ARG A 288 1.19 -11.25 -14.46
N CYS A 289 1.03 -10.42 -13.42
CA CYS A 289 1.84 -10.49 -12.20
C CYS A 289 1.46 -11.68 -11.30
N ARG A 290 0.31 -12.33 -11.54
CA ARG A 290 -0.15 -13.49 -10.77
C ARG A 290 0.79 -14.69 -10.95
N LYS A 291 1.01 -15.44 -9.87
CA LYS A 291 1.90 -16.59 -9.85
C LYS A 291 1.14 -17.91 -9.60
N PRO A 292 1.75 -19.06 -9.95
CA PRO A 292 1.14 -20.37 -9.78
C PRO A 292 0.79 -20.73 -8.33
N ASP A 293 1.42 -20.08 -7.36
CA ASP A 293 1.14 -20.29 -5.95
C ASP A 293 -0.10 -19.54 -5.44
N GLY A 294 -0.79 -18.82 -6.32
CA GLY A 294 -2.00 -18.04 -6.03
C GLY A 294 -1.75 -16.59 -5.65
N GLY A 295 -0.51 -16.24 -5.30
CA GLY A 295 -0.10 -14.88 -4.98
C GLY A 295 0.24 -14.02 -6.20
N PHE A 296 0.81 -12.86 -5.94
CA PHE A 296 1.28 -11.91 -6.94
C PHE A 296 2.74 -11.55 -6.72
N ALA A 297 3.47 -11.31 -7.79
CA ALA A 297 4.74 -10.60 -7.78
C ALA A 297 4.53 -9.14 -8.20
N HIS A 298 5.51 -8.28 -7.92
CA HIS A 298 5.43 -6.86 -8.31
C HIS A 298 5.45 -6.66 -9.83
N PHE A 299 6.17 -7.51 -10.55
CA PHE A 299 6.28 -7.47 -12.01
C PHE A 299 6.04 -8.86 -12.61
N PRO A 300 5.60 -8.93 -13.88
CA PRO A 300 5.28 -10.19 -14.53
C PRO A 300 6.45 -11.18 -14.63
N ASP A 301 7.68 -10.68 -14.73
CA ASP A 301 8.92 -11.48 -14.88
C ASP A 301 9.53 -11.92 -13.55
N MET A 302 9.07 -11.38 -12.41
CA MET A 302 9.56 -11.80 -11.09
C MET A 302 9.09 -13.20 -10.75
N LYS A 303 9.96 -13.96 -10.08
CA LYS A 303 9.72 -15.38 -9.79
C LYS A 303 8.82 -15.60 -8.57
N ASN A 304 9.03 -14.85 -7.50
CA ASN A 304 8.39 -15.10 -6.22
C ASN A 304 7.18 -14.21 -6.02
N SER A 305 6.10 -14.79 -5.46
CA SER A 305 5.04 -13.99 -4.87
C SER A 305 5.52 -13.35 -3.58
N ASP A 306 5.06 -12.11 -3.35
CA ASP A 306 5.36 -11.34 -2.15
C ASP A 306 4.05 -10.83 -1.53
N MET A 307 3.93 -10.86 -0.20
CA MET A 307 2.74 -10.36 0.50
C MET A 307 2.48 -8.88 0.21
N ASP A 308 3.54 -8.11 0.00
CA ASP A 308 3.50 -6.74 -0.47
C ASP A 308 2.80 -6.66 -1.85
N ALA A 309 3.31 -7.42 -2.83
CA ALA A 309 2.70 -7.47 -4.15
C ALA A 309 1.26 -8.02 -4.11
N VAL A 310 0.99 -9.03 -3.29
CA VAL A 310 -0.39 -9.56 -3.13
C VAL A 310 -1.33 -8.45 -2.66
N TYR A 311 -0.89 -7.62 -1.72
CA TYR A 311 -1.68 -6.52 -1.20
C TYR A 311 -1.92 -5.41 -2.25
N PHE A 312 -0.85 -4.87 -2.85
CA PHE A 312 -0.96 -3.77 -3.79
C PHE A 312 -1.62 -4.17 -5.11
N GLN A 313 -1.30 -5.33 -5.68
CA GLN A 313 -1.92 -5.77 -6.92
C GLN A 313 -3.41 -6.11 -6.71
N THR A 314 -3.76 -6.67 -5.55
CA THR A 314 -5.18 -6.89 -5.19
C THR A 314 -5.92 -5.56 -5.05
N GLY A 315 -5.33 -4.58 -4.35
CA GLY A 315 -5.89 -3.24 -4.22
C GLY A 315 -6.06 -2.55 -5.57
N ALA A 316 -5.07 -2.66 -6.45
CA ALA A 316 -5.13 -2.15 -7.82
C ALA A 316 -6.25 -2.81 -8.64
N LEU A 317 -6.46 -4.13 -8.51
CA LEU A 317 -7.57 -4.84 -9.15
C LEU A 317 -8.94 -4.42 -8.59
N VAL A 318 -9.01 -4.01 -7.33
CA VAL A 318 -10.23 -3.41 -6.77
C VAL A 318 -10.44 -2.00 -7.34
N GLN A 319 -9.41 -1.16 -7.41
CA GLN A 319 -9.51 0.19 -7.96
C GLN A 319 -9.92 0.17 -9.45
N SER A 320 -9.45 -0.80 -10.23
CA SER A 320 -9.86 -0.97 -11.63
C SER A 320 -11.28 -1.52 -11.80
N GLY A 321 -11.91 -2.01 -10.71
CA GLY A 321 -13.25 -2.61 -10.73
C GLY A 321 -13.28 -4.10 -11.10
N PHE A 322 -12.13 -4.74 -11.27
CA PHE A 322 -12.05 -6.18 -11.56
C PHE A 322 -12.42 -7.03 -10.35
N LEU A 323 -11.88 -6.73 -9.16
CA LEU A 323 -12.29 -7.38 -7.91
C LEU A 323 -13.29 -6.51 -7.15
N LYS A 324 -14.20 -7.15 -6.42
CA LYS A 324 -15.16 -6.46 -5.55
C LYS A 324 -14.95 -6.86 -4.10
N PRO A 325 -14.87 -5.89 -3.18
CA PRO A 325 -14.88 -6.14 -1.75
C PRO A 325 -16.21 -6.77 -1.31
N ARG A 326 -16.26 -7.23 -0.06
CA ARG A 326 -17.52 -7.69 0.53
C ARG A 326 -18.58 -6.56 0.56
N PRO A 327 -19.88 -6.88 0.47
CA PRO A 327 -20.94 -5.88 0.24
C PRO A 327 -21.08 -4.79 1.31
N ASN A 328 -20.63 -5.00 2.53
CA ASN A 328 -20.78 -4.05 3.65
C ASN A 328 -19.50 -3.25 3.94
N LEU A 329 -18.50 -3.38 3.10
CA LEU A 329 -17.42 -2.40 3.04
C LEU A 329 -17.95 -1.17 2.34
N ILE A 330 -17.58 -0.03 2.84
CA ILE A 330 -17.90 1.28 2.33
C ILE A 330 -17.99 1.32 0.82
N ASN A 331 -18.76 2.31 0.39
CA ASN A 331 -18.83 2.77 -0.98
C ASN A 331 -17.59 2.37 -1.76
N GLU A 332 -17.81 1.68 -2.87
CA GLU A 332 -16.78 1.26 -3.83
C GLU A 332 -15.76 2.36 -4.17
N GLU A 333 -16.06 3.61 -3.80
CA GLU A 333 -15.27 4.81 -4.02
C GLU A 333 -14.17 5.06 -3.00
N ILE A 334 -14.20 4.36 -1.88
CA ILE A 334 -13.34 4.64 -0.72
C ILE A 334 -12.55 3.39 -0.36
N LEU A 335 -11.83 2.86 -1.32
CA LEU A 335 -11.10 1.61 -1.14
C LEU A 335 -9.62 1.86 -1.01
N GLY A 336 -9.22 2.82 -0.23
CA GLY A 336 -7.82 3.02 -0.17
C GLY A 336 -7.33 3.60 1.12
N TRP A 337 -6.53 2.89 1.75
CA TRP A 337 -5.82 3.28 2.92
C TRP A 337 -4.34 3.33 2.63
N GLY A 338 -3.70 4.47 2.86
CA GLY A 338 -2.27 4.56 2.72
C GLY A 338 -1.76 3.78 1.53
N HIS A 339 -2.20 2.62 1.44
CA HIS A 339 -1.87 1.68 0.41
C HIS A 339 -2.99 0.72 0.08
N ALA A 340 -4.17 0.77 0.71
CA ALA A 340 -5.20 -0.18 0.42
C ALA A 340 -6.58 0.13 0.92
N MET A 341 -7.36 -0.91 0.92
CA MET A 341 -8.75 -0.98 1.20
C MET A 341 -9.00 -0.87 2.70
N MET A 342 -9.93 -0.03 3.10
CA MET A 342 -10.30 0.09 4.51
C MET A 342 -11.78 -0.08 4.73
N PRO A 343 -12.16 -0.67 5.89
CA PRO A 343 -13.53 -0.69 6.32
C PRO A 343 -14.08 0.71 6.55
N GLY A 344 -15.38 0.92 6.25
CA GLY A 344 -16.12 2.17 6.34
C GLY A 344 -16.01 2.96 7.61
N LYS A 345 -15.85 2.27 8.66
CA LYS A 345 -15.72 2.87 9.98
C LYS A 345 -14.52 3.82 10.12
N LEU A 346 -13.52 3.70 9.26
CA LEU A 346 -12.32 4.54 9.35
C LEU A 346 -12.43 5.84 8.56
N TYR A 347 -13.41 5.91 7.65
CA TYR A 347 -13.67 7.14 6.89
C TYR A 347 -14.79 7.99 7.48
N SER A 348 -15.54 7.48 8.46
CA SER A 348 -16.58 8.24 9.16
C SER A 348 -16.04 9.44 9.97
N CYS A 349 -14.73 9.52 10.14
CA CYS A 349 -14.09 10.66 10.82
C CYS A 349 -14.19 11.99 10.05
N ALA A 350 -14.61 11.96 8.78
CA ALA A 350 -14.72 13.14 7.93
C ALA A 350 -16.18 13.68 7.80
N GLU A 351 -17.17 12.94 8.28
CA GLU A 351 -18.59 13.20 7.96
C GLU A 351 -19.41 13.95 9.04
N ASP A 352 -18.82 14.33 10.17
CA ASP A 352 -19.53 15.12 11.21
C ASP A 352 -19.15 16.60 11.21
#